data_8420c42bd50b3607d1ad203827a4a2d1
#
_entry.id   8420c42bd50b3607d1ad203827a4a2d1
#
_cell.length_a   1.000
_cell.length_b   1.000
_cell.length_c   1.000
_cell.angle_alpha   90.00
_cell.angle_beta   90.00
_cell.angle_gamma   90.00
#
_symmetry.space_group_name_H-M   'P 1'
#
loop_
_entity.id
_entity.type
_entity.pdbx_description
1 polymer ?
#
loop_
_entity_poly.entity_id
_entity_poly.type
_entity_poly.pdbx_seq_one_letter_code
_entity_poly.pdbx_strand_id
1 'polypeptide(L)'
;PALLKKLAALGADASAVAGLKRVHDGKAELLFYESQARGATLAQGLQKALDEAIARLPIPKVMRYQLQDGWSSVNFVRPAHGLVALHGSAVVPVTVLGLAVGNSTHGHRFEAAVDPVVIHDADSYAAQLAEQGAVIASFAERRAEIARQLQAAADKIGGGVRPIADDALLDEVTALVERPNVLVCQFETEFLAVPQECLILTMKANQKYFPLLDASDKLTHQFLIVSNIRPQDASAVIQGNERVVRPRLADAKFFFDQDR
;
A
#
# COMPACT_ATOMS: atom_id res chain seq x y z
N PRO A 1 -34.91 -17.43 -34.38
CA PRO A 1 -35.11 -16.31 -33.45
C PRO A 1 -34.00 -16.20 -32.39
N ALA A 2 -33.57 -17.31 -31.76
CA ALA A 2 -32.54 -17.28 -30.69
C ALA A 2 -31.14 -16.86 -31.21
N LEU A 3 -30.74 -17.34 -32.39
CA LEU A 3 -29.47 -16.97 -33.01
C LEU A 3 -29.40 -15.47 -33.33
N LEU A 4 -30.46 -14.91 -33.91
CA LEU A 4 -30.52 -13.50 -34.26
C LEU A 4 -30.47 -12.60 -32.98
N LYS A 5 -31.10 -13.03 -31.88
CA LYS A 5 -30.96 -12.33 -30.57
C LYS A 5 -29.54 -12.35 -30.05
N LYS A 6 -28.82 -13.47 -30.19
CA LYS A 6 -27.41 -13.55 -29.78
C LYS A 6 -26.50 -12.68 -30.65
N LEU A 7 -26.71 -12.71 -31.98
CA LEU A 7 -25.97 -11.85 -32.91
C LEU A 7 -26.20 -10.36 -32.62
N ALA A 8 -27.46 -9.97 -32.41
CA ALA A 8 -27.80 -8.60 -32.03
C ALA A 8 -27.15 -8.16 -30.69
N ALA A 9 -27.05 -9.05 -29.70
CA ALA A 9 -26.35 -8.79 -28.45
C ALA A 9 -24.81 -8.62 -28.63
N LEU A 10 -24.27 -9.16 -29.72
CA LEU A 10 -22.86 -8.99 -30.13
C LEU A 10 -22.67 -7.82 -31.11
N GLY A 11 -23.71 -7.03 -31.35
CA GLY A 11 -23.66 -5.88 -32.25
C GLY A 11 -23.72 -6.23 -33.74
N ALA A 12 -24.08 -7.47 -34.07
CA ALA A 12 -24.19 -7.97 -35.44
C ALA A 12 -25.64 -7.96 -35.94
N ASP A 13 -25.84 -7.67 -37.20
CA ASP A 13 -27.14 -7.74 -37.85
C ASP A 13 -27.44 -9.11 -38.44
N ALA A 14 -28.62 -9.27 -39.07
CA ALA A 14 -29.06 -10.54 -39.65
C ALA A 14 -28.16 -11.00 -40.81
N SER A 15 -27.41 -10.12 -41.48
CA SER A 15 -26.49 -10.48 -42.56
C SER A 15 -25.31 -11.30 -42.09
N ALA A 16 -24.96 -11.16 -40.81
CA ALA A 16 -23.88 -11.94 -40.16
C ALA A 16 -24.12 -13.45 -40.16
N VAL A 17 -25.37 -13.89 -40.32
CA VAL A 17 -25.73 -15.32 -40.40
C VAL A 17 -25.00 -16.04 -41.56
N ALA A 18 -24.81 -15.34 -42.69
CA ALA A 18 -24.11 -15.88 -43.85
C ALA A 18 -22.60 -16.11 -43.61
N GLY A 19 -22.00 -15.40 -42.66
CA GLY A 19 -20.59 -15.50 -42.31
C GLY A 19 -20.28 -16.46 -41.13
N LEU A 20 -21.28 -17.15 -40.60
CA LEU A 20 -21.07 -18.09 -39.49
C LEU A 20 -20.32 -19.33 -39.94
N LYS A 21 -19.23 -19.65 -39.23
CA LYS A 21 -18.48 -20.89 -39.42
C LYS A 21 -19.02 -21.97 -38.48
N ARG A 22 -19.22 -23.19 -39.04
CA ARG A 22 -19.60 -24.37 -38.24
C ARG A 22 -18.33 -25.13 -37.87
N VAL A 23 -18.15 -25.40 -36.61
CA VAL A 23 -17.02 -26.16 -36.08
C VAL A 23 -17.55 -27.21 -35.11
N HIS A 24 -17.11 -28.44 -35.30
CA HIS A 24 -17.45 -29.55 -34.40
C HIS A 24 -16.39 -29.69 -33.33
N ASP A 25 -16.76 -29.55 -32.04
CA ASP A 25 -15.82 -29.62 -30.90
C ASP A 25 -15.62 -31.05 -30.36
N GLY A 26 -16.08 -32.06 -31.09
CA GLY A 26 -16.07 -33.47 -30.69
C GLY A 26 -17.34 -33.92 -29.94
N LYS A 27 -18.18 -32.98 -29.47
CA LYS A 27 -19.45 -33.26 -28.78
C LYS A 27 -20.67 -32.65 -29.47
N ALA A 28 -20.50 -31.46 -30.02
CA ALA A 28 -21.58 -30.70 -30.63
C ALA A 28 -21.09 -29.85 -31.80
N GLU A 29 -22.01 -29.49 -32.71
CA GLU A 29 -21.75 -28.51 -33.76
C GLU A 29 -21.94 -27.10 -33.18
N LEU A 30 -20.86 -26.28 -33.18
CA LEU A 30 -20.83 -24.91 -32.69
C LEU A 30 -20.80 -23.92 -33.86
N LEU A 31 -21.47 -22.79 -33.68
CA LEU A 31 -21.47 -21.70 -34.64
C LEU A 31 -20.48 -20.62 -34.13
N PHE A 32 -19.47 -20.34 -34.94
CA PHE A 32 -18.49 -19.28 -34.68
C PHE A 32 -18.80 -18.07 -35.57
N TYR A 33 -18.81 -16.91 -34.92
CA TYR A 33 -18.92 -15.61 -35.59
C TYR A 33 -17.59 -14.85 -35.46
N GLU A 34 -16.97 -14.60 -36.60
CA GLU A 34 -15.79 -13.74 -36.70
C GLU A 34 -16.22 -12.30 -36.94
N SER A 35 -15.91 -11.42 -36.04
CA SER A 35 -16.19 -9.97 -36.18
C SER A 35 -14.95 -9.15 -35.93
N GLN A 36 -14.83 -8.03 -36.64
CA GLN A 36 -13.86 -7.01 -36.32
C GLN A 36 -14.53 -5.99 -35.42
N ALA A 37 -14.11 -5.98 -34.16
CA ALA A 37 -14.49 -4.91 -33.24
C ALA A 37 -13.48 -3.76 -33.32
N ARG A 38 -13.99 -2.52 -33.38
CA ARG A 38 -13.13 -1.35 -33.29
C ARG A 38 -12.50 -1.31 -31.89
N GLY A 39 -11.17 -1.37 -31.82
CA GLY A 39 -10.43 -1.25 -30.57
C GLY A 39 -10.59 0.14 -29.94
N ALA A 40 -10.47 0.21 -28.63
CA ALA A 40 -10.33 1.46 -27.92
C ALA A 40 -8.88 1.93 -27.94
N THR A 41 -8.65 3.24 -27.91
CA THR A 41 -7.29 3.77 -27.67
C THR A 41 -6.85 3.44 -26.24
N LEU A 42 -5.53 3.46 -25.99
CA LEU A 42 -4.99 3.25 -24.63
C LEU A 42 -5.61 4.24 -23.64
N ALA A 43 -5.71 5.51 -23.97
CA ALA A 43 -6.31 6.53 -23.11
C ALA A 43 -7.78 6.23 -22.77
N GLN A 44 -8.59 5.84 -23.77
CA GLN A 44 -10.00 5.46 -23.54
C GLN A 44 -10.14 4.22 -22.65
N GLY A 45 -9.33 3.19 -22.92
CA GLY A 45 -9.34 1.96 -22.13
C GLY A 45 -8.89 2.18 -20.71
N LEU A 46 -7.80 2.93 -20.50
CA LEU A 46 -7.26 3.24 -19.19
C LEU A 46 -8.21 4.12 -18.38
N GLN A 47 -8.81 5.16 -19.00
CA GLN A 47 -9.79 6.01 -18.31
C GLN A 47 -10.95 5.19 -17.80
N LYS A 48 -11.54 4.35 -18.65
CA LYS A 48 -12.64 3.49 -18.26
C LYS A 48 -12.26 2.54 -17.12
N ALA A 49 -11.09 1.92 -17.21
CA ALA A 49 -10.59 1.01 -16.16
C ALA A 49 -10.39 1.73 -14.83
N LEU A 50 -9.84 2.95 -14.82
CA LEU A 50 -9.66 3.77 -13.63
C LEU A 50 -10.99 4.16 -12.99
N ASP A 51 -11.94 4.63 -13.80
CA ASP A 51 -13.26 5.03 -13.31
C ASP A 51 -14.00 3.84 -12.65
N GLU A 52 -13.97 2.67 -13.31
CA GLU A 52 -14.58 1.46 -12.78
C GLU A 52 -13.86 0.93 -11.54
N ALA A 53 -12.53 0.97 -11.51
CA ALA A 53 -11.74 0.50 -10.37
C ALA A 53 -12.02 1.35 -9.13
N ILE A 54 -12.00 2.68 -9.26
CA ILE A 54 -12.29 3.60 -8.15
C ILE A 54 -13.72 3.46 -7.64
N ALA A 55 -14.69 3.33 -8.56
CA ALA A 55 -16.08 3.15 -8.17
C ALA A 55 -16.36 1.84 -7.43
N ARG A 56 -15.53 0.81 -7.62
CA ARG A 56 -15.67 -0.52 -7.01
C ARG A 56 -14.76 -0.77 -5.82
N LEU A 57 -13.94 0.19 -5.41
CA LEU A 57 -13.11 0.03 -4.22
C LEU A 57 -13.99 -0.27 -2.99
N PRO A 58 -13.67 -1.28 -2.18
CA PRO A 58 -14.47 -1.66 -1.01
C PRO A 58 -14.23 -0.70 0.16
N ILE A 59 -14.58 0.56 -0.02
CA ILE A 59 -14.36 1.62 0.96
C ILE A 59 -15.64 1.90 1.71
N PRO A 60 -15.72 1.66 3.03
CA PRO A 60 -16.95 1.81 3.79
C PRO A 60 -17.35 3.27 4.02
N LYS A 61 -16.39 4.18 4.06
CA LYS A 61 -16.61 5.62 4.26
C LYS A 61 -15.67 6.42 3.40
N VAL A 62 -16.22 7.42 2.71
CA VAL A 62 -15.46 8.36 1.89
C VAL A 62 -15.65 9.79 2.42
N MET A 63 -14.62 10.59 2.27
CA MET A 63 -14.68 12.05 2.38
C MET A 63 -14.99 12.63 1.01
N ARG A 64 -15.47 13.85 0.97
CA ARG A 64 -15.79 14.56 -0.26
C ARG A 64 -15.25 15.98 -0.21
N TYR A 65 -14.69 16.45 -1.30
CA TYR A 65 -14.37 17.86 -1.49
C TYR A 65 -14.89 18.37 -2.85
N GLN A 66 -15.17 19.66 -2.89
CA GLN A 66 -15.65 20.34 -4.08
C GLN A 66 -14.44 20.78 -4.93
N LEU A 67 -14.54 20.61 -6.24
CA LEU A 67 -13.53 21.09 -7.18
C LEU A 67 -13.62 22.60 -7.39
N GLN A 68 -12.61 23.17 -8.05
CA GLN A 68 -12.49 24.61 -8.28
C GLN A 68 -13.63 25.19 -9.15
N ASP A 69 -14.32 24.33 -9.92
CA ASP A 69 -15.49 24.74 -10.71
C ASP A 69 -16.70 25.14 -9.85
N GLY A 70 -16.67 24.83 -8.55
CA GLY A 70 -17.72 25.15 -7.60
C GLY A 70 -18.96 24.23 -7.66
N TRP A 71 -18.97 23.23 -8.56
CA TRP A 71 -20.11 22.33 -8.80
C TRP A 71 -19.74 20.85 -8.66
N SER A 72 -18.60 20.45 -9.22
CA SER A 72 -18.14 19.08 -9.17
C SER A 72 -17.53 18.73 -7.82
N SER A 73 -17.68 17.49 -7.42
CA SER A 73 -17.12 16.98 -6.16
C SER A 73 -16.43 15.65 -6.40
N VAL A 74 -15.43 15.38 -5.58
CA VAL A 74 -14.64 14.15 -5.62
C VAL A 74 -14.75 13.43 -4.29
N ASN A 75 -14.97 12.12 -4.35
CA ASN A 75 -14.92 11.24 -3.20
C ASN A 75 -13.50 10.70 -3.03
N PHE A 76 -12.96 10.71 -1.82
CA PHE A 76 -11.62 10.24 -1.52
C PHE A 76 -11.52 9.63 -0.12
N VAL A 77 -10.49 8.84 0.14
CA VAL A 77 -10.15 8.30 1.47
C VAL A 77 -8.90 8.99 2.00
N ARG A 78 -7.90 9.11 1.13
CA ARG A 78 -6.67 9.86 1.38
C ARG A 78 -6.52 10.91 0.30
N PRO A 79 -6.10 12.14 0.62
CA PRO A 79 -5.83 13.15 -0.41
C PRO A 79 -4.78 12.64 -1.40
N ALA A 80 -5.10 12.74 -2.69
CA ALA A 80 -4.16 12.53 -3.77
C ALA A 80 -3.75 13.89 -4.34
N HIS A 81 -2.45 14.10 -4.55
CA HIS A 81 -1.90 15.40 -4.96
C HIS A 81 -1.38 15.41 -6.39
N GLY A 82 -1.21 14.26 -7.02
CA GLY A 82 -0.73 14.12 -8.37
C GLY A 82 -1.17 12.80 -8.99
N LEU A 83 -1.09 12.74 -10.31
CA LEU A 83 -1.40 11.57 -11.11
C LEU A 83 -0.31 11.38 -12.15
N VAL A 84 0.33 10.22 -12.17
CA VAL A 84 1.29 9.82 -13.20
C VAL A 84 0.71 8.65 -13.97
N ALA A 85 0.68 8.75 -15.29
CA ALA A 85 0.31 7.64 -16.17
C ALA A 85 1.18 7.70 -17.43
N LEU A 86 2.07 6.72 -17.55
CA LEU A 86 3.04 6.63 -18.62
C LEU A 86 2.91 5.30 -19.37
N HIS A 87 3.12 5.36 -20.68
CA HIS A 87 3.37 4.20 -21.53
C HIS A 87 4.69 4.43 -22.28
N GLY A 88 5.74 3.73 -21.88
CA GLY A 88 7.10 4.15 -22.20
C GLY A 88 7.35 5.55 -21.65
N SER A 89 7.79 6.48 -22.48
CA SER A 89 8.00 7.90 -22.13
C SER A 89 6.77 8.79 -22.40
N ALA A 90 5.72 8.26 -23.03
CA ALA A 90 4.54 9.03 -23.41
C ALA A 90 3.54 9.12 -22.24
N VAL A 91 3.11 10.35 -21.92
CA VAL A 91 2.03 10.58 -20.95
C VAL A 91 0.70 10.17 -21.57
N VAL A 92 -0.03 9.28 -20.88
CA VAL A 92 -1.37 8.83 -21.30
C VAL A 92 -2.41 9.79 -20.73
N PRO A 93 -3.17 10.53 -21.55
CA PRO A 93 -4.09 11.57 -21.08
C PRO A 93 -5.33 10.96 -20.41
N VAL A 94 -5.28 10.89 -19.09
CA VAL A 94 -6.37 10.43 -18.21
C VAL A 94 -6.54 11.38 -17.02
N THR A 95 -7.68 11.31 -16.37
CA THR A 95 -7.99 12.08 -15.17
C THR A 95 -8.56 11.17 -14.09
N VAL A 96 -8.25 11.43 -12.85
CA VAL A 96 -8.80 10.68 -11.71
C VAL A 96 -8.86 11.59 -10.48
N LEU A 97 -9.93 11.50 -9.70
CA LEU A 97 -10.11 12.29 -8.47
C LEU A 97 -9.93 13.82 -8.68
N GLY A 98 -10.30 14.34 -9.88
CA GLY A 98 -10.12 15.73 -10.23
C GLY A 98 -8.69 16.14 -10.59
N LEU A 99 -7.76 15.17 -10.69
CA LEU A 99 -6.37 15.41 -11.02
C LEU A 99 -6.12 15.13 -12.50
N ALA A 100 -5.41 16.06 -13.15
CA ALA A 100 -4.88 15.84 -14.48
C ALA A 100 -3.57 15.04 -14.40
N VAL A 101 -3.34 14.20 -15.40
CA VAL A 101 -2.12 13.41 -15.51
C VAL A 101 -0.91 14.27 -15.82
N GLY A 102 0.24 13.86 -15.29
CA GLY A 102 1.56 14.36 -15.63
C GLY A 102 2.60 13.24 -15.63
N ASN A 103 3.86 13.62 -15.65
CA ASN A 103 5.00 12.73 -15.50
C ASN A 103 5.89 13.10 -14.31
N SER A 104 5.40 13.92 -13.39
CA SER A 104 6.14 14.31 -12.21
C SER A 104 5.37 13.93 -10.93
N THR A 105 6.11 13.64 -9.88
CA THR A 105 5.60 13.31 -8.56
C THR A 105 6.51 13.87 -7.48
N HIS A 106 6.03 13.89 -6.24
CA HIS A 106 6.86 14.21 -5.08
C HIS A 106 7.52 12.95 -4.54
N GLY A 107 8.75 13.09 -4.10
CA GLY A 107 9.45 12.07 -3.34
C GLY A 107 9.15 12.15 -1.84
N HIS A 108 9.98 11.49 -1.04
CA HIS A 108 9.93 11.54 0.41
C HIS A 108 10.11 12.98 0.91
N ARG A 109 9.19 13.44 1.75
CA ARG A 109 9.08 14.86 2.15
C ARG A 109 10.37 15.46 2.72
N PHE A 110 11.19 14.66 3.40
CA PHE A 110 12.39 15.15 4.10
C PHE A 110 13.70 14.64 3.53
N GLU A 111 13.66 13.60 2.68
CA GLU A 111 14.86 12.91 2.24
C GLU A 111 15.02 12.87 0.71
N ALA A 112 14.02 13.35 -0.05
CA ALA A 112 14.14 13.44 -1.50
C ALA A 112 15.30 14.35 -1.89
N ALA A 113 16.13 13.88 -2.81
CA ALA A 113 17.25 14.66 -3.36
C ALA A 113 16.76 15.69 -4.38
N VAL A 114 15.63 15.40 -5.03
CA VAL A 114 14.99 16.25 -6.06
C VAL A 114 13.48 16.27 -5.79
N ASP A 115 12.87 17.46 -5.86
CA ASP A 115 11.43 17.65 -5.73
C ASP A 115 10.95 18.80 -6.65
N PRO A 116 10.02 18.56 -7.59
CA PRO A 116 9.43 17.27 -7.95
C PRO A 116 10.38 16.33 -8.70
N VAL A 117 10.15 15.03 -8.55
CA VAL A 117 10.83 14.00 -9.35
C VAL A 117 10.13 13.89 -10.70
N VAL A 118 10.84 14.15 -11.79
CA VAL A 118 10.32 14.00 -13.16
C VAL A 118 10.63 12.60 -13.66
N ILE A 119 9.59 11.82 -13.91
CA ILE A 119 9.70 10.43 -14.38
C ILE A 119 9.92 10.45 -15.89
N HIS A 120 11.01 9.86 -16.36
CA HIS A 120 11.39 9.87 -17.77
C HIS A 120 10.62 8.85 -18.61
N ASP A 121 10.40 7.68 -18.04
CA ASP A 121 9.63 6.60 -18.65
C ASP A 121 9.10 5.64 -17.57
N ALA A 122 8.16 4.78 -17.98
CA ALA A 122 7.50 3.85 -17.05
C ALA A 122 8.48 2.82 -16.45
N ASP A 123 9.49 2.39 -17.19
CA ASP A 123 10.43 1.35 -16.75
C ASP A 123 11.42 1.89 -15.72
N SER A 124 11.75 3.18 -15.79
CA SER A 124 12.66 3.84 -14.85
C SER A 124 11.99 4.33 -13.56
N TYR A 125 10.66 4.25 -13.46
CA TYR A 125 9.87 4.81 -12.35
C TYR A 125 10.39 4.40 -10.96
N ALA A 126 10.55 3.11 -10.71
CA ALA A 126 10.97 2.60 -9.40
C ALA A 126 12.40 3.04 -9.05
N ALA A 127 13.32 2.98 -10.01
CA ALA A 127 14.71 3.40 -9.82
C ALA A 127 14.81 4.90 -9.55
N GLN A 128 14.12 5.73 -10.33
CA GLN A 128 14.11 7.18 -10.13
C GLN A 128 13.53 7.58 -8.78
N LEU A 129 12.44 6.92 -8.34
CA LEU A 129 11.90 7.17 -7.00
C LEU A 129 12.86 6.75 -5.89
N ALA A 130 13.57 5.64 -6.04
CA ALA A 130 14.55 5.20 -5.06
C ALA A 130 15.73 6.16 -4.95
N GLU A 131 16.28 6.59 -6.08
CA GLU A 131 17.51 7.43 -6.16
C GLU A 131 17.24 8.91 -5.88
N GLN A 132 16.22 9.46 -6.51
CA GLN A 132 15.93 10.90 -6.47
C GLN A 132 14.86 11.23 -5.42
N GLY A 133 13.85 10.36 -5.30
CA GLY A 133 12.70 10.58 -4.42
C GLY A 133 12.86 10.00 -3.01
N ALA A 134 13.87 9.18 -2.77
CA ALA A 134 14.04 8.46 -1.49
C ALA A 134 12.81 7.63 -1.11
N VAL A 135 12.18 6.95 -2.08
CA VAL A 135 10.97 6.13 -1.92
C VAL A 135 11.20 4.74 -2.51
N ILE A 136 10.94 3.69 -1.74
CA ILE A 136 10.84 2.32 -2.25
C ILE A 136 9.41 2.13 -2.77
N ALA A 137 9.20 2.24 -4.08
CA ALA A 137 7.88 2.23 -4.69
C ALA A 137 7.16 0.89 -4.56
N SER A 138 7.90 -0.23 -4.72
CA SER A 138 7.35 -1.59 -4.63
C SER A 138 6.96 -1.94 -3.20
N PHE A 139 5.69 -2.30 -2.97
CA PHE A 139 5.24 -2.78 -1.67
C PHE A 139 6.00 -4.04 -1.23
N ALA A 140 6.18 -5.00 -2.14
CA ALA A 140 6.88 -6.24 -1.83
C ALA A 140 8.34 -6.02 -1.44
N GLU A 141 9.07 -5.17 -2.17
CA GLU A 141 10.45 -4.82 -1.86
C GLU A 141 10.55 -4.05 -0.53
N ARG A 142 9.66 -3.11 -0.29
CA ARG A 142 9.61 -2.34 0.95
C ARG A 142 9.30 -3.24 2.15
N ARG A 143 8.36 -4.19 2.00
CA ARG A 143 8.06 -5.21 3.01
C ARG A 143 9.28 -6.08 3.33
N ALA A 144 9.95 -6.56 2.30
CA ALA A 144 11.16 -7.38 2.45
C ALA A 144 12.29 -6.59 3.15
N GLU A 145 12.46 -5.32 2.80
CA GLU A 145 13.45 -4.44 3.44
C GLU A 145 13.13 -4.21 4.92
N ILE A 146 11.87 -3.99 5.29
CA ILE A 146 11.45 -3.88 6.69
C ILE A 146 11.77 -5.17 7.44
N ALA A 147 11.36 -6.32 6.91
CA ALA A 147 11.63 -7.63 7.53
C ALA A 147 13.13 -7.87 7.73
N ARG A 148 13.95 -7.56 6.72
CA ARG A 148 15.41 -7.64 6.79
C ARG A 148 15.99 -6.73 7.89
N GLN A 149 15.50 -5.49 7.99
CA GLN A 149 15.97 -4.54 9.01
C GLN A 149 15.55 -4.96 10.42
N LEU A 150 14.32 -5.46 10.61
CA LEU A 150 13.85 -5.98 11.89
C LEU A 150 14.73 -7.13 12.37
N GLN A 151 15.03 -8.10 11.51
CA GLN A 151 15.89 -9.21 11.84
C GLN A 151 17.33 -8.74 12.15
N ALA A 152 17.89 -7.86 11.32
CA ALA A 152 19.23 -7.33 11.54
C ALA A 152 19.36 -6.53 12.84
N ALA A 153 18.30 -5.83 13.27
CA ALA A 153 18.27 -5.13 14.55
C ALA A 153 18.25 -6.13 15.73
N ALA A 154 17.44 -7.18 15.64
CA ALA A 154 17.39 -8.24 16.66
C ALA A 154 18.73 -9.00 16.76
N ASP A 155 19.36 -9.33 15.62
CA ASP A 155 20.66 -10.00 15.59
C ASP A 155 21.76 -9.16 16.28
N LYS A 156 21.72 -7.84 16.14
CA LYS A 156 22.65 -6.94 16.82
C LYS A 156 22.47 -6.90 18.32
N ILE A 157 21.25 -7.05 18.82
CA ILE A 157 20.95 -7.15 20.25
C ILE A 157 21.54 -8.47 20.79
N GLY A 158 21.46 -9.55 20.00
CA GLY A 158 21.98 -10.85 20.36
C GLY A 158 21.09 -11.63 21.34
N GLY A 159 21.66 -12.68 21.95
CA GLY A 159 20.94 -13.46 22.96
C GLY A 159 19.76 -14.29 22.45
N GLY A 160 19.61 -14.47 21.13
CA GLY A 160 18.48 -15.19 20.54
C GLY A 160 17.19 -14.37 20.53
N VAL A 161 17.29 -13.06 20.70
CA VAL A 161 16.16 -12.14 20.62
C VAL A 161 15.61 -12.09 19.20
N ARG A 162 14.31 -12.07 19.06
CA ARG A 162 13.62 -12.02 17.77
C ARG A 162 12.40 -11.07 17.80
N PRO A 163 12.09 -10.39 16.70
CA PRO A 163 10.85 -9.65 16.61
C PRO A 163 9.66 -10.61 16.59
N ILE A 164 8.51 -10.15 17.11
CA ILE A 164 7.28 -10.92 17.02
C ILE A 164 6.93 -11.19 15.56
N ALA A 165 6.54 -12.43 15.26
CA ALA A 165 6.07 -12.80 13.92
C ALA A 165 4.61 -12.38 13.76
N ASP A 166 4.38 -11.36 12.94
CA ASP A 166 3.03 -10.82 12.66
C ASP A 166 3.00 -10.22 11.25
N ASP A 167 2.53 -11.01 10.30
CA ASP A 167 2.44 -10.59 8.90
C ASP A 167 1.46 -9.43 8.69
N ALA A 168 0.37 -9.40 9.44
CA ALA A 168 -0.62 -8.33 9.33
C ALA A 168 -0.04 -6.98 9.81
N LEU A 169 0.70 -7.00 10.92
CA LEU A 169 1.42 -5.82 11.41
C LEU A 169 2.48 -5.37 10.41
N LEU A 170 3.24 -6.31 9.85
CA LEU A 170 4.26 -6.01 8.85
C LEU A 170 3.66 -5.39 7.58
N ASP A 171 2.54 -5.91 7.10
CA ASP A 171 1.83 -5.37 5.94
C ASP A 171 1.27 -3.97 6.22
N GLU A 172 0.69 -3.75 7.40
CA GLU A 172 0.19 -2.44 7.81
C GLU A 172 1.32 -1.41 7.88
N VAL A 173 2.43 -1.75 8.54
CA VAL A 173 3.59 -0.84 8.66
C VAL A 173 4.22 -0.58 7.30
N THR A 174 4.26 -1.57 6.41
CA THR A 174 4.75 -1.40 5.03
C THR A 174 3.93 -0.35 4.26
N ALA A 175 2.62 -0.26 4.52
CA ALA A 175 1.76 0.75 3.90
C ALA A 175 1.93 2.16 4.51
N LEU A 176 2.55 2.29 5.68
CA LEU A 176 2.70 3.55 6.41
C LEU A 176 4.02 4.27 6.14
N VAL A 177 5.02 3.59 5.59
CA VAL A 177 6.36 4.14 5.38
C VAL A 177 6.77 4.05 3.92
N GLU A 178 7.60 4.99 3.47
CA GLU A 178 8.13 5.07 2.10
C GLU A 178 9.59 4.63 2.04
N ARG A 179 10.35 4.97 3.10
CA ARG A 179 11.78 4.65 3.26
C ARG A 179 12.03 4.15 4.68
N PRO A 180 11.87 2.85 4.93
CA PRO A 180 11.93 2.29 6.27
C PRO A 180 13.30 2.44 6.92
N ASN A 181 13.30 2.75 8.21
CA ASN A 181 14.46 2.80 9.08
C ASN A 181 14.08 2.23 10.44
N VAL A 182 14.60 1.03 10.75
CA VAL A 182 14.29 0.33 12.00
C VAL A 182 15.19 0.85 13.11
N LEU A 183 14.58 1.22 14.23
CA LEU A 183 15.27 1.69 15.42
C LEU A 183 14.89 0.82 16.62
N VAL A 184 15.84 0.64 17.54
CA VAL A 184 15.65 -0.08 18.80
C VAL A 184 15.24 0.93 19.87
N CYS A 185 14.12 0.67 20.53
CA CYS A 185 13.60 1.42 21.66
C CYS A 185 13.46 0.51 22.89
N GLN A 186 13.28 1.09 24.06
CA GLN A 186 13.11 0.35 25.30
C GLN A 186 12.08 0.99 26.22
N PHE A 187 11.58 0.21 27.16
CA PHE A 187 10.72 0.66 28.24
C PHE A 187 11.24 0.14 29.58
N GLU A 188 10.73 0.67 30.67
CA GLU A 188 11.15 0.30 32.02
C GLU A 188 10.79 -1.15 32.33
N THR A 189 11.74 -1.93 32.86
CA THR A 189 11.58 -3.35 33.14
C THR A 189 10.48 -3.68 34.15
N GLU A 190 10.06 -2.71 34.97
CA GLU A 190 8.94 -2.89 35.90
C GLU A 190 7.62 -3.24 35.23
N PHE A 191 7.41 -2.81 33.97
CA PHE A 191 6.20 -3.15 33.22
C PHE A 191 6.12 -4.64 32.86
N LEU A 192 7.25 -5.36 32.86
CA LEU A 192 7.26 -6.82 32.59
C LEU A 192 6.54 -7.64 33.69
N ALA A 193 6.14 -7.01 34.79
CA ALA A 193 5.26 -7.63 35.77
C ALA A 193 3.80 -7.81 35.27
N VAL A 194 3.40 -7.08 34.24
CA VAL A 194 2.12 -7.23 33.54
C VAL A 194 2.19 -8.42 32.57
N PRO A 195 1.12 -9.20 32.40
CA PRO A 195 1.09 -10.28 31.41
C PRO A 195 1.55 -9.77 30.03
N GLN A 196 2.49 -10.50 29.42
CA GLN A 196 3.11 -10.07 28.17
C GLN A 196 2.11 -9.86 27.04
N GLU A 197 1.01 -10.63 27.02
CA GLU A 197 -0.03 -10.55 26.02
C GLU A 197 -0.69 -9.16 26.00
N CYS A 198 -0.88 -8.57 27.18
CA CYS A 198 -1.43 -7.21 27.33
C CYS A 198 -0.47 -6.16 26.79
N LEU A 199 0.81 -6.28 27.12
CA LEU A 199 1.84 -5.35 26.64
C LEU A 199 2.06 -5.46 25.13
N ILE A 200 2.13 -6.68 24.61
CA ILE A 200 2.26 -6.97 23.18
C ILE A 200 1.07 -6.36 22.41
N LEU A 201 -0.15 -6.61 22.87
CA LEU A 201 -1.35 -6.06 22.25
C LEU A 201 -1.33 -4.53 22.23
N THR A 202 -0.98 -3.91 23.36
CA THR A 202 -0.89 -2.45 23.50
C THR A 202 0.10 -1.85 22.53
N MET A 203 1.30 -2.42 22.41
CA MET A 203 2.34 -1.93 21.50
C MET A 203 1.95 -2.10 20.03
N LYS A 204 1.37 -3.23 19.66
CA LYS A 204 0.94 -3.52 18.29
C LYS A 204 -0.27 -2.70 17.86
N ALA A 205 -1.34 -2.73 18.64
CA ALA A 205 -2.62 -2.14 18.25
C ALA A 205 -2.54 -0.61 18.12
N ASN A 206 -1.88 0.06 19.07
CA ASN A 206 -1.88 1.52 19.14
C ASN A 206 -0.74 2.17 18.35
N GLN A 207 0.47 1.63 18.45
CA GLN A 207 1.68 2.29 17.96
C GLN A 207 2.35 1.56 16.79
N LYS A 208 1.88 0.36 16.43
CA LYS A 208 2.46 -0.45 15.35
C LYS A 208 3.93 -0.81 15.61
N TYR A 209 4.29 -1.00 16.87
CA TYR A 209 5.62 -1.42 17.28
C TYR A 209 5.77 -2.94 17.17
N PHE A 210 7.02 -3.39 17.01
CA PHE A 210 7.39 -4.80 16.98
C PHE A 210 8.04 -5.17 18.32
N PRO A 211 7.31 -5.80 19.25
CA PRO A 211 7.88 -6.32 20.48
C PRO A 211 8.97 -7.34 20.19
N LEU A 212 9.99 -7.38 21.06
CA LEU A 212 11.07 -8.34 20.99
C LEU A 212 10.88 -9.44 22.03
N LEU A 213 10.94 -10.68 21.57
CA LEU A 213 10.86 -11.88 22.41
C LEU A 213 12.29 -12.48 22.57
N ASP A 214 12.57 -13.02 23.75
CA ASP A 214 13.79 -13.79 23.98
C ASP A 214 13.71 -15.22 23.41
N ALA A 215 14.77 -16.01 23.59
CA ALA A 215 14.86 -17.38 23.12
C ALA A 215 13.80 -18.32 23.77
N SER A 216 13.15 -17.90 24.86
CA SER A 216 12.13 -18.64 25.59
C SER A 216 10.71 -18.10 25.31
N ASP A 217 10.54 -17.30 24.25
CA ASP A 217 9.29 -16.64 23.86
C ASP A 217 8.74 -15.64 24.90
N LYS A 218 9.60 -15.15 25.77
CA LYS A 218 9.21 -14.13 26.73
C LYS A 218 9.50 -12.73 26.21
N LEU A 219 8.57 -11.81 26.49
CA LEU A 219 8.71 -10.41 26.14
C LEU A 219 9.93 -9.80 26.85
N THR A 220 10.80 -9.16 26.07
CA THR A 220 11.89 -8.35 26.60
C THR A 220 11.39 -6.91 26.85
N HIS A 221 12.21 -6.10 27.50
CA HIS A 221 11.92 -4.66 27.68
C HIS A 221 12.27 -3.80 26.47
N GLN A 222 12.63 -4.42 25.35
CA GLN A 222 13.00 -3.76 24.10
C GLN A 222 11.95 -4.03 23.03
N PHE A 223 11.82 -3.07 22.13
CA PHE A 223 10.93 -3.18 20.97
C PHE A 223 11.53 -2.45 19.78
N LEU A 224 11.07 -2.78 18.59
CA LEU A 224 11.50 -2.13 17.35
C LEU A 224 10.39 -1.22 16.82
N ILE A 225 10.80 -0.09 16.28
CA ILE A 225 9.94 0.80 15.51
C ILE A 225 10.45 0.89 14.08
N VAL A 226 9.54 1.13 13.15
CA VAL A 226 9.87 1.43 11.76
C VAL A 226 9.61 2.92 11.52
N SER A 227 10.68 3.69 11.53
CA SER A 227 10.63 5.12 11.23
C SER A 227 10.63 5.36 9.73
N ASN A 228 9.96 6.43 9.29
CA ASN A 228 9.99 6.86 7.87
C ASN A 228 11.08 7.91 7.61
N ILE A 229 12.02 8.11 8.53
CA ILE A 229 13.17 9.02 8.37
C ILE A 229 14.46 8.37 8.85
N ARG A 230 15.58 8.81 8.29
CA ARG A 230 16.95 8.42 8.69
C ARG A 230 17.73 9.62 9.18
N PRO A 231 17.45 10.13 10.39
CA PRO A 231 18.16 11.27 10.93
C PRO A 231 19.63 10.90 11.19
N GLN A 232 20.52 11.88 11.16
CA GLN A 232 21.93 11.68 11.55
C GLN A 232 22.04 11.23 13.01
N ASP A 233 21.21 11.81 13.89
CA ASP A 233 21.04 11.40 15.28
C ASP A 233 19.59 10.92 15.49
N ALA A 234 19.43 9.64 15.76
CA ALA A 234 18.14 9.02 15.98
C ALA A 234 17.63 9.17 17.44
N SER A 235 18.41 9.75 18.35
CA SER A 235 18.09 9.81 19.78
C SER A 235 16.74 10.46 20.06
N ALA A 236 16.43 11.57 19.38
CA ALA A 236 15.15 12.26 19.54
C ALA A 236 13.96 11.41 19.08
N VAL A 237 14.12 10.61 18.00
CA VAL A 237 13.08 9.70 17.49
C VAL A 237 12.85 8.55 18.47
N ILE A 238 13.93 7.94 18.97
CA ILE A 238 13.90 6.87 19.97
C ILE A 238 13.19 7.35 21.23
N GLN A 239 13.68 8.43 21.85
CA GLN A 239 13.10 8.99 23.06
C GLN A 239 11.64 9.41 22.89
N GLY A 240 11.27 9.94 21.71
CA GLY A 240 9.90 10.29 21.40
C GLY A 240 8.97 9.06 21.44
N ASN A 241 9.39 7.96 20.85
CA ASN A 241 8.61 6.71 20.85
C ASN A 241 8.57 6.04 22.23
N GLU A 242 9.67 6.07 22.98
CA GLU A 242 9.70 5.58 24.37
C GLU A 242 8.78 6.40 25.29
N ARG A 243 8.70 7.72 25.10
CA ARG A 243 7.75 8.57 25.82
C ARG A 243 6.29 8.28 25.47
N VAL A 244 6.01 7.90 24.25
CA VAL A 244 4.64 7.56 23.79
C VAL A 244 4.19 6.21 24.33
N VAL A 245 5.07 5.21 24.38
CA VAL A 245 4.71 3.88 24.87
C VAL A 245 4.52 3.83 26.39
N ARG A 246 5.33 4.58 27.15
CA ARG A 246 5.33 4.58 28.62
C ARG A 246 3.95 4.78 29.25
N PRO A 247 3.16 5.83 28.95
CA PRO A 247 1.83 5.98 29.55
C PRO A 247 0.87 4.85 29.17
N ARG A 248 1.00 4.25 27.99
CA ARG A 248 0.18 3.10 27.57
C ARG A 248 0.48 1.85 28.38
N LEU A 249 1.76 1.60 28.67
CA LEU A 249 2.17 0.48 29.53
C LEU A 249 1.82 0.76 31.00
N ALA A 250 1.90 2.02 31.44
CA ALA A 250 1.47 2.42 32.78
C ALA A 250 -0.04 2.22 32.99
N ASP A 251 -0.87 2.57 32.00
CA ASP A 251 -2.30 2.28 32.01
C ASP A 251 -2.56 0.77 32.11
N ALA A 252 -1.87 -0.03 31.29
CA ALA A 252 -2.01 -1.50 31.34
C ALA A 252 -1.61 -2.05 32.71
N LYS A 253 -0.53 -1.54 33.31
CA LYS A 253 -0.10 -1.94 34.64
C LYS A 253 -1.10 -1.52 35.70
N PHE A 254 -1.63 -0.31 35.65
CA PHE A 254 -2.62 0.18 36.59
C PHE A 254 -3.88 -0.72 36.59
N PHE A 255 -4.44 -1.02 35.43
CA PHE A 255 -5.62 -1.90 35.35
C PHE A 255 -5.31 -3.31 35.84
N PHE A 256 -4.17 -3.86 35.46
CA PHE A 256 -3.75 -5.18 35.94
C PHE A 256 -3.61 -5.24 37.47
N ASP A 257 -3.05 -4.19 38.10
CA ASP A 257 -2.88 -4.11 39.55
C ASP A 257 -4.23 -3.92 40.28
N GLN A 258 -5.24 -3.31 39.63
CA GLN A 258 -6.58 -3.16 40.18
C GLN A 258 -7.42 -4.45 40.11
N ASP A 259 -7.17 -5.30 39.12
CA ASP A 259 -7.91 -6.54 38.89
C ASP A 259 -7.36 -7.71 39.71
N ARG A 260 -6.27 -7.52 40.45
CA ARG A 260 -5.67 -8.52 41.38
C ARG A 260 -6.19 -8.40 42.78
#